data_71fd0b2760da68804c0f10e1715b8839
#
_entry.id   71fd0b2760da68804c0f10e1715b8839
#
_cell.length_a   1.000
_cell.length_b   1.000
_cell.length_c   1.000
_cell.angle_alpha   90.00
_cell.angle_beta   90.00
_cell.angle_gamma   90.00
#
_symmetry.space_group_name_H-M   'P 1'
#
loop_
_entity.id
_entity.type
_entity.pdbx_description
1 polymer ?
#
loop_
_entity_poly.entity_id
_entity_poly.type
_entity_poly.pdbx_seq_one_letter_code
_entity_poly.pdbx_strand_id
1 'polypeptide(L)'
;MKDLGKTIAKHRKDHKLKQSQLAIELEKYDIYVKPNTVSAWESGLSQPNSRQLLAICELLDIHDIYTEFIGKNPDNPFRNLNEEGVRKALDYISLLEKSGDYKIAEVIPLHV
;
A
#
# COMPACT_ATOMS: atom_id res chain seq x y z
N MET A 1 3.36 -12.19 -11.81
CA MET A 1 2.85 -11.84 -10.49
C MET A 1 3.93 -12.11 -9.45
N LYS A 2 4.09 -11.21 -8.52
CA LYS A 2 5.08 -11.35 -7.44
C LYS A 2 4.60 -12.33 -6.38
N ASP A 3 5.54 -12.87 -5.59
CA ASP A 3 5.19 -13.72 -4.45
C ASP A 3 4.45 -12.89 -3.39
N LEU A 4 3.18 -13.18 -3.19
CA LEU A 4 2.31 -12.44 -2.28
C LEU A 4 2.79 -12.49 -0.84
N GLY A 5 3.16 -13.66 -0.37
CA GLY A 5 3.63 -13.83 1.01
C GLY A 5 4.93 -13.08 1.29
N LYS A 6 5.89 -13.16 0.36
CA LYS A 6 7.16 -12.43 0.48
C LYS A 6 6.95 -10.93 0.43
N THR A 7 6.02 -10.45 -0.38
CA THR A 7 5.66 -9.03 -0.46
C THR A 7 5.09 -8.54 0.87
N ILE A 8 4.16 -9.29 1.46
CA ILE A 8 3.63 -8.97 2.79
C ILE A 8 4.75 -8.93 3.84
N ALA A 9 5.60 -9.94 3.86
CA ALA A 9 6.70 -10.02 4.83
C ALA A 9 7.66 -8.83 4.69
N LYS A 10 7.99 -8.45 3.46
CA LYS A 10 8.87 -7.30 3.20
C LYS A 10 8.28 -6.02 3.77
N HIS A 11 7.02 -5.71 3.46
CA HIS A 11 6.37 -4.50 3.94
C HIS A 11 6.18 -4.50 5.45
N ARG A 12 5.86 -5.65 6.03
CA ARG A 12 5.79 -5.80 7.48
C ARG A 12 7.12 -5.46 8.15
N LYS A 13 8.21 -6.01 7.63
CA LYS A 13 9.56 -5.75 8.16
C LYS A 13 9.98 -4.29 7.96
N ASP A 14 9.64 -3.69 6.84
CA ASP A 14 9.90 -2.27 6.56
C ASP A 14 9.20 -1.37 7.59
N HIS A 15 8.05 -1.79 8.10
CA HIS A 15 7.32 -1.11 9.17
C HIS A 15 7.78 -1.54 10.57
N LYS A 16 8.81 -2.37 10.65
CA LYS A 16 9.39 -2.84 11.92
C LYS A 16 8.38 -3.55 12.81
N LEU A 17 7.43 -4.25 12.21
CA LEU A 17 6.42 -5.02 12.92
C LEU A 17 6.82 -6.50 12.95
N LYS A 18 6.58 -7.13 14.10
CA LYS A 18 6.61 -8.59 14.22
C LYS A 18 5.31 -9.18 13.65
N GLN A 19 5.32 -10.47 13.33
CA GLN A 19 4.11 -11.15 12.89
C GLN A 19 2.98 -11.05 13.92
N SER A 20 3.30 -11.15 15.20
CA SER A 20 2.34 -10.99 16.29
C SER A 20 1.76 -9.57 16.37
N GLN A 21 2.57 -8.57 16.07
CA GLN A 21 2.15 -7.17 16.07
C GLN A 21 1.22 -6.88 14.90
N LEU A 22 1.50 -7.44 13.73
CA LEU A 22 0.60 -7.31 12.58
C LEU A 22 -0.75 -7.96 12.88
N ALA A 23 -0.75 -9.13 13.51
CA ALA A 23 -1.99 -9.80 13.92
C ALA A 23 -2.83 -8.91 14.86
N ILE A 24 -2.18 -8.25 15.81
CA ILE A 24 -2.86 -7.31 16.74
C ILE A 24 -3.42 -6.10 15.99
N GLU A 25 -2.63 -5.52 15.08
CA GLU A 25 -3.07 -4.35 14.31
C GLU A 25 -4.29 -4.65 13.43
N LEU A 26 -4.41 -5.88 12.93
CA LEU A 26 -5.57 -6.32 12.15
C LEU A 26 -6.89 -6.29 12.93
N GLU A 27 -6.83 -6.34 14.26
CA GLU A 27 -8.02 -6.24 15.10
C GLU A 27 -8.76 -4.90 14.93
N LYS A 28 -8.07 -3.85 14.52
CA LYS A 28 -8.67 -2.55 14.20
C LYS A 28 -9.67 -2.63 13.04
N TYR A 29 -9.54 -3.69 12.22
CA TYR A 29 -10.40 -3.95 11.08
C TYR A 29 -11.37 -5.10 11.34
N ASP A 30 -11.56 -5.48 12.61
CA ASP A 30 -12.37 -6.63 13.01
C ASP A 30 -11.87 -7.95 12.40
N ILE A 31 -10.57 -8.05 12.22
CA ILE A 31 -9.90 -9.26 11.71
C ILE A 31 -9.08 -9.86 12.84
N TYR A 32 -9.47 -11.06 13.25
CA TYR A 32 -8.87 -11.75 14.38
C TYR A 32 -8.14 -12.98 13.88
N VAL A 33 -6.82 -12.88 13.81
CA VAL A 33 -5.93 -13.96 13.37
C VAL A 33 -4.80 -14.14 14.37
N LYS A 34 -4.24 -15.34 14.39
CA LYS A 34 -3.08 -15.64 15.23
C LYS A 34 -1.79 -15.31 14.49
N PRO A 35 -0.67 -15.09 15.19
CA PRO A 35 0.64 -14.92 14.55
C PRO A 35 0.98 -16.08 13.59
N ASN A 36 0.58 -17.30 13.91
CA ASN A 36 0.78 -18.44 13.01
C ASN A 36 0.07 -18.29 11.69
N THR A 37 -1.09 -17.62 11.65
CA THR A 37 -1.80 -17.33 10.42
C THR A 37 -1.02 -16.35 9.55
N VAL A 38 -0.47 -15.31 10.14
CA VAL A 38 0.40 -14.36 9.43
C VAL A 38 1.64 -15.07 8.88
N SER A 39 2.25 -15.93 9.69
CA SER A 39 3.38 -16.75 9.26
C SER A 39 3.02 -17.66 8.06
N ALA A 40 1.84 -18.26 8.09
CA ALA A 40 1.36 -19.09 6.99
C ALA A 40 1.15 -18.28 5.71
N TRP A 41 0.65 -17.08 5.80
CA TRP A 41 0.53 -16.17 4.64
C TRP A 41 1.90 -15.84 4.05
N GLU A 42 2.86 -15.52 4.90
CA GLU A 42 4.20 -15.12 4.47
C GLU A 42 4.99 -16.27 3.86
N SER A 43 4.76 -17.48 4.31
CA SER A 43 5.41 -18.69 3.76
C SER A 43 4.70 -19.29 2.55
N GLY A 44 3.48 -18.80 2.24
CA GLY A 44 2.69 -19.33 1.15
C GLY A 44 1.88 -20.57 1.47
N LEU A 45 1.85 -21.01 2.73
CA LEU A 45 1.02 -22.15 3.16
C LEU A 45 -0.47 -21.85 3.04
N SER A 46 -0.84 -20.60 3.25
CA SER A 46 -2.18 -20.10 3.04
C SER A 46 -2.12 -18.69 2.50
N GLN A 47 -3.26 -18.16 2.11
CA GLN A 47 -3.35 -16.80 1.60
C GLN A 47 -4.41 -16.02 2.38
N PRO A 48 -4.19 -14.72 2.60
CA PRO A 48 -5.24 -13.88 3.15
C PRO A 48 -6.40 -13.81 2.16
N ASN A 49 -7.63 -13.70 2.68
CA ASN A 49 -8.77 -13.39 1.83
C ASN A 49 -8.71 -11.92 1.40
N SER A 50 -9.64 -11.50 0.53
CA SER A 50 -9.64 -10.14 -0.02
C SER A 50 -9.68 -9.07 1.06
N ARG A 51 -10.55 -9.24 2.06
CA ARG A 51 -10.70 -8.28 3.14
C ARG A 51 -9.44 -8.19 3.99
N GLN A 52 -8.84 -9.33 4.30
CA GLN A 52 -7.60 -9.40 5.05
C GLN A 52 -6.46 -8.72 4.28
N LEU A 53 -6.35 -8.99 2.98
CA LEU A 53 -5.31 -8.38 2.15
C LEU A 53 -5.46 -6.86 2.07
N LEU A 54 -6.69 -6.37 1.88
CA LEU A 54 -6.93 -4.92 1.85
C LEU A 54 -6.60 -4.25 3.17
N ALA A 55 -6.93 -4.89 4.30
CA ALA A 55 -6.55 -4.39 5.61
C ALA A 55 -5.03 -4.35 5.80
N ILE A 56 -4.31 -5.38 5.34
CA ILE A 56 -2.85 -5.41 5.36
C ILE A 56 -2.28 -4.24 4.55
N CYS A 57 -2.82 -3.99 3.36
CA CYS A 57 -2.38 -2.87 2.54
C CYS A 57 -2.58 -1.52 3.24
N GLU A 58 -3.71 -1.34 3.89
CA GLU A 58 -3.98 -0.12 4.66
C GLU A 58 -3.00 0.04 5.82
N LEU A 59 -2.78 -1.02 6.60
CA LEU A 59 -1.87 -1.00 7.76
C LEU A 59 -0.42 -0.78 7.37
N LEU A 60 -0.01 -1.30 6.24
CA LEU A 60 1.39 -1.26 5.79
C LEU A 60 1.65 -0.17 4.75
N ASP A 61 0.71 0.74 4.55
CA ASP A 61 0.84 1.86 3.60
C ASP A 61 1.19 1.40 2.18
N ILE A 62 0.63 0.29 1.77
CA ILE A 62 0.77 -0.22 0.41
C ILE A 62 -0.31 0.45 -0.44
N HIS A 63 0.03 1.56 -1.08
CA HIS A 63 -0.95 2.35 -1.84
C HIS A 63 -1.02 1.92 -3.30
N ASP A 64 0.09 1.53 -3.91
CA ASP A 64 0.12 1.02 -5.27
C ASP A 64 0.16 -0.52 -5.24
N ILE A 65 -1.02 -1.11 -5.06
CA ILE A 65 -1.20 -2.57 -4.97
C ILE A 65 -0.75 -3.24 -6.27
N TYR A 66 -1.03 -2.62 -7.41
CA TYR A 66 -0.66 -3.19 -8.70
C TYR A 66 0.86 -3.40 -8.80
N THR A 67 1.63 -2.36 -8.53
CA THR A 67 3.10 -2.44 -8.59
C THR A 67 3.65 -3.44 -7.57
N GLU A 68 3.12 -3.45 -6.36
CA GLU A 68 3.67 -4.26 -5.29
C GLU A 68 3.34 -5.75 -5.43
N PHE A 69 2.18 -6.10 -5.94
CA PHE A 69 1.75 -7.49 -6.02
C PHE A 69 1.72 -8.09 -7.43
N ILE A 70 1.56 -7.28 -8.46
CA ILE A 70 1.44 -7.78 -9.82
C ILE A 70 2.70 -7.50 -10.63
N GLY A 71 3.13 -6.27 -10.68
CA GLY A 71 4.30 -5.86 -11.44
C GLY A 71 4.25 -4.39 -11.83
N LYS A 72 5.04 -4.02 -12.82
CA LYS A 72 5.13 -2.63 -13.28
C LYS A 72 3.76 -2.10 -13.68
N ASN A 73 3.33 -1.01 -13.03
CA ASN A 73 2.05 -0.39 -13.31
C ASN A 73 2.15 0.46 -14.59
N PRO A 74 1.42 0.11 -15.66
CA PRO A 74 1.49 0.87 -16.92
C PRO A 74 0.89 2.28 -16.79
N ASP A 75 0.05 2.53 -15.79
CA ASP A 75 -0.59 3.82 -15.57
C ASP A 75 0.20 4.73 -14.62
N ASN A 76 1.32 4.26 -14.09
CA ASN A 76 2.19 5.08 -13.25
C ASN A 76 2.89 6.14 -14.11
N PRO A 77 2.60 7.45 -13.90
CA PRO A 77 3.22 8.51 -14.68
C PRO A 77 4.74 8.61 -14.49
N PHE A 78 5.25 8.03 -13.41
CA PHE A 78 6.68 8.05 -13.09
C PHE A 78 7.45 6.82 -13.55
N ARG A 79 6.78 5.88 -14.25
CA ARG A 79 7.34 4.56 -14.58
C ARG A 79 8.65 4.59 -15.38
N ASN A 80 8.91 5.67 -16.08
CA ASN A 80 10.10 5.83 -16.90
C ASN A 80 11.12 6.81 -16.30
N LEU A 81 10.90 7.24 -15.06
CA LEU A 81 11.77 8.18 -14.37
C LEU A 81 12.61 7.46 -13.30
N ASN A 82 13.85 7.91 -13.13
CA ASN A 82 14.66 7.51 -11.98
C ASN A 82 14.24 8.32 -10.74
N GLU A 83 14.89 8.05 -9.59
CA GLU A 83 14.55 8.73 -8.33
C GLU A 83 14.63 10.25 -8.42
N GLU A 84 15.65 10.77 -9.08
CA GLU A 84 15.80 12.22 -9.25
C GLU A 84 14.68 12.80 -10.11
N GLY A 85 14.32 12.12 -11.20
CA GLY A 85 13.21 12.53 -12.06
C GLY A 85 11.87 12.52 -11.33
N VAL A 86 11.63 11.50 -10.50
CA VAL A 86 10.42 11.44 -9.66
C VAL A 86 10.37 12.61 -8.69
N ARG A 87 11.48 12.88 -8.01
CA ARG A 87 11.57 14.00 -7.07
C ARG A 87 11.25 15.33 -7.76
N LYS A 88 11.84 15.59 -8.92
CA LYS A 88 11.59 16.80 -9.71
C LYS A 88 10.13 16.91 -10.15
N ALA A 89 9.53 15.80 -10.56
CA ALA A 89 8.13 15.77 -10.96
C ALA A 89 7.21 16.10 -9.77
N LEU A 90 7.50 15.54 -8.59
CA LEU A 90 6.74 15.84 -7.38
C LEU A 90 6.89 17.30 -6.94
N ASP A 91 8.10 17.85 -7.06
CA ASP A 91 8.33 19.28 -6.78
C ASP A 91 7.50 20.17 -7.71
N TYR A 92 7.41 19.80 -8.98
CA TYR A 92 6.61 20.54 -9.95
C TYR A 92 5.11 20.46 -9.62
N ILE A 93 4.64 19.28 -9.25
CA ILE A 93 3.23 19.09 -8.80
C ILE A 93 2.95 19.98 -7.59
N SER A 94 3.85 19.99 -6.61
CA SER A 94 3.72 20.84 -5.41
C SER A 94 3.65 22.33 -5.79
N LEU A 95 4.46 22.74 -6.75
CA LEU A 95 4.46 24.13 -7.25
C LEU A 95 3.13 24.49 -7.90
N LEU A 96 2.58 23.59 -8.72
CA LEU A 96 1.27 23.80 -9.35
C LEU A 96 0.15 23.91 -8.30
N GLU A 97 0.19 23.09 -7.26
CA GLU A 97 -0.79 23.15 -6.18
C GLU A 97 -0.71 24.48 -5.42
N LYS A 98 0.50 24.94 -5.13
CA LYS A 98 0.74 26.21 -4.39
C LYS A 98 0.35 27.44 -5.17
N SER A 99 0.43 27.40 -6.50
CA SER A 99 0.05 28.54 -7.35
C SER A 99 -1.43 28.87 -7.24
N GLY A 100 -2.27 27.86 -6.97
CA GLY A 100 -3.71 28.00 -6.90
C GLY A 100 -4.42 28.08 -8.26
N ASP A 101 -3.67 28.22 -9.36
CA ASP A 101 -4.24 28.38 -10.70
C ASP A 101 -4.81 27.09 -11.27
N TYR A 102 -4.34 25.95 -10.77
CA TYR A 102 -4.66 24.63 -11.29
C TYR A 102 -5.37 23.74 -10.27
N LYS A 103 -5.85 24.33 -9.19
CA LYS A 103 -6.62 23.57 -8.19
C LYS A 103 -7.96 23.14 -8.74
N ILE A 104 -8.34 21.90 -8.43
CA ILE A 104 -9.72 21.48 -8.67
C ILE A 104 -10.65 22.29 -7.79
N ALA A 105 -11.86 22.56 -8.29
CA ALA A 105 -12.90 23.18 -7.49
C ALA A 105 -13.19 22.31 -6.27
N GLU A 106 -13.45 22.96 -5.11
CA GLU A 106 -13.85 22.25 -3.91
C GLU A 106 -15.13 21.46 -4.18
N VAL A 107 -15.02 20.14 -4.06
CA VAL A 107 -16.18 19.27 -4.28
C VAL A 107 -16.82 19.02 -2.92
N ILE A 108 -18.07 19.40 -2.79
CA ILE A 108 -18.86 19.05 -1.61
C ILE A 108 -19.10 17.55 -1.68
N PRO A 109 -18.66 16.78 -0.66
CA PRO A 109 -18.86 15.33 -0.66
C PRO A 109 -20.35 15.01 -0.77
N LEU A 110 -20.68 14.09 -1.67
CA LEU A 110 -22.03 13.55 -1.73
C LEU A 110 -22.26 12.72 -0.47
N HIS A 111 -23.17 13.19 0.35
CA HIS A 111 -23.64 12.42 1.49
C HIS A 111 -24.66 11.41 0.99
N VAL A 112 -24.27 10.18 1.12
CA VAL A 112 -25.16 9.08 0.76
C VAL A 112 -25.79 8.53 2.03
#